data_9f6b5aa1267a711ebfa7c363ee81c945
#
_entry.id   9f6b5aa1267a711ebfa7c363ee81c945
#
_cell.length_a   1.000
_cell.length_b   1.000
_cell.length_c   1.000
_cell.angle_alpha   90.00
_cell.angle_beta   90.00
_cell.angle_gamma   90.00
#
_symmetry.space_group_name_H-M   'P 1'
#
loop_
_entity.id
_entity.type
_entity.pdbx_description
1 polymer ?
#
loop_
_entity_poly.entity_id
_entity_poly.type
_entity_poly.pdbx_seq_one_letter_code
_entity_poly.pdbx_strand_id
1 'polypeptide(L)'
;MSEQLQSVYLVRHGETAWSVSGQHTGLTDLPLTERGEQNALRLRGRLAGIPFARVFRSPLQRASRTCALAGFGARAEDDPELVEWNYGAYEGLRTAEIHAQRPDWQLFRDGCPGGESPSQVAARAESVLARVRAGGGNALIFSSGHFSRMLAMRWLGLEPAAGRFFMLDPASVSVLGFETSVAAPVVRLWNDTSHLTGHPAASGPIQFGPKESSTKEVL
;
A
#
# COMPACT_ATOMS: atom_id res chain seq x y z
N MET A 1 -2.04 15.98 -26.91
CA MET A 1 -2.65 15.45 -25.66
C MET A 1 -1.49 15.02 -24.78
N SER A 2 -1.28 15.64 -23.62
CA SER A 2 -0.25 15.19 -22.70
C SER A 2 -0.63 13.80 -22.19
N GLU A 3 0.22 12.83 -22.39
CA GLU A 3 0.05 11.48 -21.86
C GLU A 3 -0.02 11.57 -20.33
N GLN A 4 -1.16 11.19 -19.77
CA GLN A 4 -1.35 11.25 -18.32
C GLN A 4 -0.45 10.22 -17.67
N LEU A 5 0.53 10.67 -16.88
CA LEU A 5 1.45 9.80 -16.16
C LEU A 5 0.69 8.86 -15.23
N GLN A 6 1.07 7.59 -15.23
CA GLN A 6 0.49 6.53 -14.42
C GLN A 6 0.58 6.86 -12.93
N SER A 7 -0.47 6.53 -12.18
CA SER A 7 -0.47 6.50 -10.72
C SER A 7 -0.80 5.11 -10.20
N VAL A 8 -0.17 4.72 -9.12
CA VAL A 8 -0.41 3.45 -8.42
C VAL A 8 -1.01 3.75 -7.05
N TYR A 9 -2.25 3.32 -6.86
CA TYR A 9 -2.98 3.46 -5.62
C TYR A 9 -2.77 2.19 -4.79
N LEU A 10 -2.24 2.35 -3.58
CA LEU A 10 -2.02 1.28 -2.63
C LEU A 10 -3.08 1.38 -1.52
N VAL A 11 -3.79 0.31 -1.26
CA VAL A 11 -4.75 0.19 -0.16
C VAL A 11 -4.28 -0.92 0.76
N ARG A 12 -3.99 -0.57 2.02
CA ARG A 12 -3.77 -1.58 3.05
C ARG A 12 -5.12 -2.19 3.44
N HIS A 13 -5.18 -3.50 3.65
CA HIS A 13 -6.38 -4.18 4.14
C HIS A 13 -6.94 -3.53 5.40
N GLY A 14 -8.25 -3.70 5.65
CA GLY A 14 -8.92 -3.24 6.85
C GLY A 14 -8.36 -3.88 8.13
N GLU A 15 -8.84 -3.42 9.28
CA GLU A 15 -8.44 -3.91 10.59
C GLU A 15 -8.70 -5.42 10.74
N THR A 16 -7.74 -6.12 11.38
CA THR A 16 -7.83 -7.53 11.79
C THR A 16 -7.51 -7.64 13.28
N ALA A 17 -7.84 -8.75 13.93
CA ALA A 17 -7.51 -8.96 15.34
C ALA A 17 -6.01 -8.76 15.64
N TRP A 18 -5.13 -9.25 14.76
CA TRP A 18 -3.69 -9.11 14.94
C TRP A 18 -3.16 -7.71 14.60
N SER A 19 -3.82 -6.95 13.71
CA SER A 19 -3.44 -5.55 13.53
C SER A 19 -3.77 -4.68 14.74
N VAL A 20 -4.80 -5.06 15.51
CA VAL A 20 -5.16 -4.40 16.79
C VAL A 20 -4.17 -4.76 17.89
N SER A 21 -3.80 -6.04 18.02
CA SER A 21 -2.87 -6.51 19.06
C SER A 21 -1.40 -6.19 18.74
N GLY A 22 -1.09 -5.77 17.50
CA GLY A 22 0.29 -5.47 17.05
C GLY A 22 1.10 -6.70 16.70
N GLN A 23 0.46 -7.85 16.47
CA GLN A 23 1.11 -9.08 16.03
C GLN A 23 1.41 -9.05 14.54
N HIS A 24 2.58 -9.55 14.15
CA HIS A 24 2.95 -9.70 12.75
C HIS A 24 2.05 -10.74 12.06
N THR A 25 1.35 -10.32 11.02
CA THR A 25 0.40 -11.14 10.25
C THR A 25 0.91 -11.28 8.82
N GLY A 26 1.66 -12.32 8.55
CA GLY A 26 2.19 -12.63 7.22
C GLY A 26 1.24 -13.50 6.41
N LEU A 27 1.50 -14.80 6.43
CA LEU A 27 0.74 -15.78 5.66
C LEU A 27 -0.48 -16.34 6.40
N THR A 28 -0.58 -16.12 7.72
CA THR A 28 -1.78 -16.47 8.49
C THR A 28 -2.99 -15.71 7.93
N ASP A 29 -4.00 -16.46 7.49
CA ASP A 29 -5.15 -15.89 6.80
C ASP A 29 -6.28 -15.54 7.77
N LEU A 30 -6.21 -14.34 8.34
CA LEU A 30 -7.18 -13.80 9.30
C LEU A 30 -8.25 -12.95 8.62
N PRO A 31 -9.52 -13.03 9.10
CA PRO A 31 -10.59 -12.16 8.64
C PRO A 31 -10.42 -10.71 9.13
N LEU A 32 -11.17 -9.81 8.53
CA LEU A 32 -11.37 -8.47 9.06
C LEU A 32 -12.19 -8.53 10.37
N THR A 33 -11.97 -7.54 11.24
CA THR A 33 -12.91 -7.24 12.33
C THR A 33 -14.15 -6.54 11.76
N GLU A 34 -15.22 -6.44 12.54
CA GLU A 34 -16.39 -5.65 12.15
C GLU A 34 -16.00 -4.20 11.81
N ARG A 35 -15.17 -3.57 12.63
CA ARG A 35 -14.61 -2.23 12.35
C ARG A 35 -13.79 -2.21 11.07
N GLY A 36 -13.01 -3.25 10.81
CA GLY A 36 -12.25 -3.40 9.57
C GLY A 36 -13.15 -3.44 8.34
N GLU A 37 -14.28 -4.16 8.40
CA GLU A 37 -15.27 -4.17 7.32
C GLU A 37 -15.94 -2.80 7.12
N GLN A 38 -16.34 -2.12 8.20
CA GLN A 38 -16.92 -0.79 8.13
C GLN A 38 -15.95 0.23 7.51
N ASN A 39 -14.68 0.17 7.87
CA ASN A 39 -13.65 1.01 7.29
C ASN A 39 -13.40 0.68 5.80
N ALA A 40 -13.42 -0.59 5.44
CA ALA A 40 -13.29 -1.03 4.04
C ALA A 40 -14.48 -0.53 3.16
N LEU A 41 -15.70 -0.49 3.70
CA LEU A 41 -16.85 0.08 3.01
C LEU A 41 -16.66 1.57 2.69
N ARG A 42 -16.03 2.34 3.58
CA ARG A 42 -15.76 3.78 3.37
C ARG A 42 -14.78 4.05 2.23
N LEU A 43 -13.90 3.10 1.90
CA LEU A 43 -13.01 3.18 0.74
C LEU A 43 -13.79 3.35 -0.57
N ARG A 44 -15.03 2.87 -0.67
CA ARG A 44 -15.87 3.02 -1.86
C ARG A 44 -16.03 4.49 -2.25
N GLY A 45 -16.34 5.36 -1.31
CA GLY A 45 -16.45 6.80 -1.55
C GLY A 45 -15.10 7.43 -1.86
N ARG A 46 -14.04 7.01 -1.14
CA ARG A 46 -12.69 7.56 -1.32
C ARG A 46 -12.07 7.25 -2.70
N LEU A 47 -12.43 6.11 -3.27
CA LEU A 47 -11.91 5.66 -4.57
C LEU A 47 -12.90 5.90 -5.73
N ALA A 48 -14.09 6.45 -5.44
CA ALA A 48 -15.11 6.72 -6.46
C ALA A 48 -14.61 7.73 -7.50
N GLY A 49 -14.99 7.49 -8.77
CA GLY A 49 -14.65 8.39 -9.88
C GLY A 49 -13.21 8.32 -10.38
N ILE A 50 -12.35 7.54 -9.74
CA ILE A 50 -10.96 7.35 -10.20
C ILE A 50 -10.95 6.25 -11.28
N PRO A 51 -10.49 6.56 -12.52
CA PRO A 51 -10.40 5.56 -13.56
C PRO A 51 -9.19 4.66 -13.33
N PHE A 52 -9.43 3.41 -12.94
CA PHE A 52 -8.39 2.39 -12.83
C PHE A 52 -8.41 1.49 -14.06
N ALA A 53 -7.28 1.39 -14.75
CA ALA A 53 -7.08 0.46 -15.86
C ALA A 53 -7.01 -0.98 -15.35
N ARG A 54 -6.35 -1.21 -14.21
CA ARG A 54 -6.21 -2.52 -13.58
C ARG A 54 -6.40 -2.45 -12.07
N VAL A 55 -6.94 -3.51 -11.51
CA VAL A 55 -7.10 -3.68 -10.07
C VAL A 55 -6.51 -5.02 -9.67
N PHE A 56 -5.60 -5.02 -8.72
CA PHE A 56 -4.94 -6.21 -8.19
C PHE A 56 -5.25 -6.37 -6.70
N ARG A 57 -5.28 -7.60 -6.24
CA ARG A 57 -5.42 -7.87 -4.81
C ARG A 57 -4.60 -9.08 -4.37
N SER A 58 -4.11 -9.03 -3.15
CA SER A 58 -3.62 -10.22 -2.46
C SER A 58 -4.75 -11.24 -2.31
N PRO A 59 -4.48 -12.55 -2.50
CA PRO A 59 -5.48 -13.60 -2.33
C PRO A 59 -5.91 -13.79 -0.88
N LEU A 60 -5.15 -13.27 0.12
CA LEU A 60 -5.48 -13.40 1.52
C LEU A 60 -6.79 -12.68 1.84
N GLN A 61 -7.67 -13.35 2.62
CA GLN A 61 -9.05 -12.92 2.83
C GLN A 61 -9.18 -11.48 3.31
N ARG A 62 -8.29 -10.97 4.18
CA ARG A 62 -8.32 -9.59 4.65
C ARG A 62 -8.19 -8.56 3.52
N ALA A 63 -7.32 -8.79 2.55
CA ALA A 63 -7.15 -7.90 1.40
C ALA A 63 -8.25 -8.10 0.35
N SER A 64 -8.59 -9.36 0.05
CA SER A 64 -9.66 -9.73 -0.87
C SER A 64 -11.02 -9.20 -0.38
N ARG A 65 -11.32 -9.33 0.91
CA ARG A 65 -12.55 -8.81 1.52
C ARG A 65 -12.57 -7.27 1.50
N THR A 66 -11.45 -6.63 1.81
CA THR A 66 -11.33 -5.15 1.71
C THR A 66 -11.61 -4.68 0.29
N CYS A 67 -11.03 -5.32 -0.71
CA CYS A 67 -11.24 -5.03 -2.12
C CYS A 67 -12.72 -5.18 -2.52
N ALA A 68 -13.37 -6.27 -2.09
CA ALA A 68 -14.78 -6.52 -2.36
C ALA A 68 -15.70 -5.45 -1.74
N LEU A 69 -15.48 -5.09 -0.47
CA LEU A 69 -16.24 -4.06 0.25
C LEU A 69 -16.03 -2.67 -0.34
N ALA A 70 -14.81 -2.37 -0.83
CA ALA A 70 -14.51 -1.14 -1.56
C ALA A 70 -15.18 -1.06 -2.94
N GLY A 71 -15.84 -2.14 -3.42
CA GLY A 71 -16.59 -2.17 -4.68
C GLY A 71 -15.79 -2.66 -5.89
N PHE A 72 -14.58 -3.22 -5.69
CA PHE A 72 -13.71 -3.66 -6.77
C PHE A 72 -13.59 -5.18 -6.92
N GLY A 73 -14.27 -5.97 -6.09
CA GLY A 73 -14.13 -7.43 -6.04
C GLY A 73 -14.30 -8.14 -7.39
N ALA A 74 -15.28 -7.73 -8.20
CA ALA A 74 -15.55 -8.35 -9.51
C ALA A 74 -14.52 -7.97 -10.60
N ARG A 75 -13.72 -6.92 -10.40
CA ARG A 75 -12.73 -6.41 -11.35
C ARG A 75 -11.30 -6.76 -10.98
N ALA A 76 -11.09 -7.21 -9.74
CA ALA A 76 -9.76 -7.44 -9.21
C ALA A 76 -9.19 -8.78 -9.69
N GLU A 77 -7.93 -8.74 -10.07
CA GLU A 77 -7.12 -9.91 -10.38
C GLU A 77 -6.38 -10.34 -9.10
N ASP A 78 -6.46 -11.63 -8.75
CA ASP A 78 -5.66 -12.19 -7.65
C ASP A 78 -4.19 -12.26 -8.08
N ASP A 79 -3.31 -11.67 -7.26
CA ASP A 79 -1.88 -11.72 -7.47
C ASP A 79 -1.20 -12.30 -6.22
N PRO A 80 -0.67 -13.52 -6.27
CA PRO A 80 -0.04 -14.19 -5.14
C PRO A 80 1.23 -13.46 -4.65
N GLU A 81 1.83 -12.60 -5.47
CA GLU A 81 2.97 -11.79 -5.04
C GLU A 81 2.57 -10.57 -4.20
N LEU A 82 1.28 -10.28 -4.04
CA LEU A 82 0.76 -9.20 -3.19
C LEU A 82 0.52 -9.61 -1.73
N VAL A 83 0.88 -10.82 -1.34
CA VAL A 83 0.81 -11.24 0.07
C VAL A 83 1.77 -10.41 0.93
N GLU A 84 1.52 -10.37 2.24
CA GLU A 84 2.41 -9.70 3.20
C GLU A 84 3.78 -10.40 3.26
N TRP A 85 4.72 -9.81 3.94
CA TRP A 85 6.01 -10.37 4.28
C TRP A 85 5.82 -11.72 4.99
N ASN A 86 6.49 -12.77 4.54
CA ASN A 86 6.54 -14.01 5.28
C ASN A 86 7.45 -13.84 6.51
N TYR A 87 6.86 -13.77 7.68
CA TYR A 87 7.61 -13.54 8.92
C TYR A 87 8.27 -14.79 9.49
N GLY A 88 8.04 -15.97 8.92
CA GLY A 88 8.66 -17.21 9.38
C GLY A 88 8.46 -17.45 10.89
N ALA A 89 9.55 -17.57 11.65
CA ALA A 89 9.49 -17.77 13.10
C ALA A 89 8.90 -16.58 13.89
N TYR A 90 8.73 -15.42 13.28
CA TYR A 90 8.15 -14.23 13.91
C TYR A 90 6.67 -14.04 13.59
N GLU A 91 6.06 -14.96 12.84
CA GLU A 91 4.62 -14.96 12.60
C GLU A 91 3.84 -15.01 13.92
N GLY A 92 2.88 -14.10 14.12
CA GLY A 92 2.07 -14.01 15.32
C GLY A 92 2.74 -13.33 16.53
N LEU A 93 4.05 -13.03 16.46
CA LEU A 93 4.73 -12.30 17.52
C LEU A 93 4.56 -10.79 17.36
N ARG A 94 4.60 -10.07 18.49
CA ARG A 94 4.71 -8.61 18.50
C ARG A 94 6.17 -8.19 18.46
N THR A 95 6.44 -7.00 17.94
CA THR A 95 7.81 -6.44 17.91
C THR A 95 8.48 -6.46 19.28
N ALA A 96 7.76 -6.18 20.36
CA ALA A 96 8.31 -6.22 21.73
C ALA A 96 8.77 -7.63 22.14
N GLU A 97 8.06 -8.68 21.72
CA GLU A 97 8.42 -10.07 22.01
C GLU A 97 9.67 -10.50 21.23
N ILE A 98 9.80 -10.01 19.99
CA ILE A 98 11.02 -10.23 19.19
C ILE A 98 12.22 -9.48 19.80
N HIS A 99 12.03 -8.22 20.23
CA HIS A 99 13.07 -7.41 20.84
C HIS A 99 13.53 -7.96 22.19
N ALA A 100 12.69 -8.69 22.92
CA ALA A 100 13.11 -9.39 24.15
C ALA A 100 14.20 -10.45 23.88
N GLN A 101 14.22 -11.02 22.66
CA GLN A 101 15.21 -12.03 22.26
C GLN A 101 16.31 -11.42 21.38
N ARG A 102 15.99 -10.37 20.62
CA ARG A 102 16.88 -9.71 19.64
C ARG A 102 16.65 -8.19 19.67
N PRO A 103 17.24 -7.46 20.62
CA PRO A 103 16.92 -6.06 20.92
C PRO A 103 17.08 -5.08 19.75
N ASP A 104 18.01 -5.32 18.85
CA ASP A 104 18.35 -4.47 17.72
C ASP A 104 17.70 -4.89 16.40
N TRP A 105 16.81 -5.90 16.42
CA TRP A 105 16.15 -6.38 15.21
C TRP A 105 15.27 -5.31 14.54
N GLN A 106 15.37 -5.26 13.21
CA GLN A 106 14.55 -4.41 12.35
C GLN A 106 14.13 -5.17 11.10
N LEU A 107 12.84 -5.30 10.85
CA LEU A 107 12.30 -6.08 9.74
C LEU A 107 12.95 -5.74 8.39
N PHE A 108 12.96 -4.46 8.02
CA PHE A 108 13.45 -4.00 6.71
C PHE A 108 14.98 -4.07 6.53
N ARG A 109 15.72 -4.39 7.59
CA ARG A 109 17.17 -4.62 7.56
C ARG A 109 17.52 -6.11 7.68
N ASP A 110 16.84 -6.81 8.59
CA ASP A 110 17.25 -8.15 9.03
C ASP A 110 16.38 -9.27 8.47
N GLY A 111 15.14 -8.97 8.03
CA GLY A 111 14.18 -9.99 7.67
C GLY A 111 13.76 -10.86 8.85
N CYS A 112 13.32 -12.08 8.56
CA CYS A 112 12.79 -13.00 9.56
C CYS A 112 13.39 -14.40 9.43
N PRO A 113 13.76 -15.06 10.53
CA PRO A 113 14.27 -16.44 10.52
C PRO A 113 13.22 -17.40 9.93
N GLY A 114 13.59 -18.17 8.93
CA GLY A 114 12.68 -19.09 8.24
C GLY A 114 11.59 -18.39 7.38
N GLY A 115 11.65 -17.06 7.30
CA GLY A 115 10.78 -16.25 6.45
C GLY A 115 11.55 -15.55 5.32
N GLU A 116 11.01 -14.45 4.83
CA GLU A 116 11.64 -13.68 3.76
C GLU A 116 12.71 -12.71 4.27
N SER A 117 13.78 -12.56 3.50
CA SER A 117 14.75 -11.48 3.63
C SER A 117 14.22 -10.19 2.97
N PRO A 118 14.78 -9.01 3.33
CA PRO A 118 14.43 -7.75 2.65
C PRO A 118 14.64 -7.79 1.14
N SER A 119 15.68 -8.46 0.66
CA SER A 119 15.98 -8.59 -0.77
C SER A 119 14.95 -9.47 -1.50
N GLN A 120 14.45 -10.52 -0.89
CA GLN A 120 13.39 -11.36 -1.48
C GLN A 120 12.09 -10.59 -1.62
N VAL A 121 11.68 -9.85 -0.59
CA VAL A 121 10.47 -9.02 -0.65
C VAL A 121 10.65 -7.87 -1.64
N ALA A 122 11.85 -7.28 -1.74
CA ALA A 122 12.14 -6.25 -2.73
C ALA A 122 12.03 -6.79 -4.17
N ALA A 123 12.57 -7.98 -4.44
CA ALA A 123 12.48 -8.61 -5.76
C ALA A 123 11.01 -8.89 -6.13
N ARG A 124 10.20 -9.37 -5.19
CA ARG A 124 8.76 -9.59 -5.37
C ARG A 124 8.02 -8.28 -5.64
N ALA A 125 8.37 -7.20 -4.94
CA ALA A 125 7.81 -5.87 -5.19
C ALA A 125 8.18 -5.33 -6.57
N GLU A 126 9.41 -5.55 -7.04
CA GLU A 126 9.84 -5.17 -8.40
C GLU A 126 9.07 -5.93 -9.48
N SER A 127 8.84 -7.23 -9.29
CA SER A 127 8.03 -8.05 -10.19
C SER A 127 6.61 -7.50 -10.32
N VAL A 128 5.96 -7.17 -9.20
CA VAL A 128 4.63 -6.53 -9.19
C VAL A 128 4.67 -5.19 -9.93
N LEU A 129 5.63 -4.31 -9.63
CA LEU A 129 5.73 -3.00 -10.25
C LEU A 129 5.99 -3.07 -11.76
N ALA A 130 6.75 -4.06 -12.22
CA ALA A 130 6.96 -4.29 -13.65
C ALA A 130 5.63 -4.61 -14.37
N ARG A 131 4.80 -5.49 -13.80
CA ARG A 131 3.47 -5.81 -14.35
C ARG A 131 2.52 -4.62 -14.33
N VAL A 132 2.55 -3.85 -13.25
CA VAL A 132 1.74 -2.63 -13.11
C VAL A 132 2.11 -1.61 -14.17
N ARG A 133 3.41 -1.36 -14.37
CA ARG A 133 3.90 -0.40 -15.38
C ARG A 133 3.55 -0.83 -16.81
N ALA A 134 3.66 -2.11 -17.10
CA ALA A 134 3.33 -2.66 -18.42
C ALA A 134 1.84 -2.52 -18.79
N GLY A 135 0.94 -2.42 -17.81
CA GLY A 135 -0.50 -2.33 -18.02
C GLY A 135 -1.01 -0.94 -18.43
N GLY A 136 -0.22 0.11 -18.28
CA GLY A 136 -0.61 1.49 -18.54
C GLY A 136 -1.78 1.99 -17.69
N GLY A 137 -2.02 3.31 -17.67
CA GLY A 137 -3.08 3.92 -16.87
C GLY A 137 -2.94 3.73 -15.36
N ASN A 138 -3.90 4.17 -14.57
CA ASN A 138 -3.85 4.02 -13.12
C ASN A 138 -4.09 2.58 -12.69
N ALA A 139 -3.32 2.11 -11.72
CA ALA A 139 -3.50 0.81 -11.07
C ALA A 139 -3.96 0.96 -9.61
N LEU A 140 -4.80 0.03 -9.16
CA LEU A 140 -5.24 -0.06 -7.76
C LEU A 140 -4.79 -1.40 -7.20
N ILE A 141 -4.14 -1.38 -6.03
CA ILE A 141 -3.57 -2.57 -5.38
C ILE A 141 -4.10 -2.66 -3.95
N PHE A 142 -4.73 -3.78 -3.63
CA PHE A 142 -5.11 -4.14 -2.26
C PHE A 142 -4.12 -5.15 -1.69
N SER A 143 -3.38 -4.74 -0.66
CA SER A 143 -2.31 -5.55 -0.07
C SER A 143 -2.19 -5.28 1.44
N SER A 144 -1.01 -5.53 1.99
CA SER A 144 -0.70 -5.48 3.42
C SER A 144 0.33 -4.39 3.75
N GLY A 145 0.58 -4.15 5.05
CA GLY A 145 1.32 -3.00 5.51
C GLY A 145 2.78 -2.98 5.08
N HIS A 146 3.56 -4.01 5.41
CA HIS A 146 4.99 -4.01 5.13
C HIS A 146 5.30 -4.23 3.65
N PHE A 147 4.50 -5.04 2.95
CA PHE A 147 4.66 -5.21 1.51
C PHE A 147 4.38 -3.92 0.73
N SER A 148 3.33 -3.16 1.09
CA SER A 148 3.03 -1.86 0.45
C SER A 148 4.14 -0.83 0.70
N ARG A 149 4.78 -0.86 1.87
CA ARG A 149 5.96 -0.03 2.17
C ARG A 149 7.14 -0.42 1.28
N MET A 150 7.35 -1.72 1.05
CA MET A 150 8.39 -2.21 0.12
C MET A 150 8.09 -1.79 -1.33
N LEU A 151 6.83 -1.87 -1.78
CA LEU A 151 6.43 -1.35 -3.10
C LEU A 151 6.81 0.13 -3.25
N ALA A 152 6.55 0.95 -2.23
CA ALA A 152 6.92 2.37 -2.26
C ALA A 152 8.45 2.56 -2.33
N MET A 153 9.24 1.78 -1.57
CA MET A 153 10.70 1.85 -1.65
C MET A 153 11.21 1.53 -3.04
N ARG A 154 10.72 0.43 -3.64
CA ARG A 154 11.15 0.03 -4.99
C ARG A 154 10.62 0.95 -6.08
N TRP A 155 9.47 1.61 -5.88
CA TRP A 155 8.99 2.67 -6.75
C TRP A 155 9.94 3.86 -6.80
N LEU A 156 10.43 4.29 -5.64
CA LEU A 156 11.33 5.44 -5.48
C LEU A 156 12.81 5.11 -5.78
N GLY A 157 13.16 3.85 -6.03
CA GLY A 157 14.56 3.41 -6.17
C GLY A 157 15.36 3.44 -4.87
N LEU A 158 14.68 3.43 -3.72
CA LEU A 158 15.31 3.43 -2.41
C LEU A 158 15.65 2.01 -1.94
N GLU A 159 16.64 1.92 -1.04
CA GLU A 159 17.00 0.67 -0.37
C GLU A 159 15.85 0.17 0.54
N PRO A 160 15.66 -1.15 0.65
CA PRO A 160 14.63 -1.76 1.49
C PRO A 160 14.57 -1.20 2.91
N ALA A 161 15.73 -0.95 3.53
CA ALA A 161 15.85 -0.44 4.91
C ALA A 161 15.13 0.90 5.14
N ALA A 162 14.93 1.70 4.11
CA ALA A 162 14.19 2.97 4.20
C ALA A 162 12.69 2.75 4.48
N GLY A 163 12.15 1.56 4.19
CA GLY A 163 10.75 1.22 4.46
C GLY A 163 10.35 1.36 5.94
N ARG A 164 11.30 1.31 6.87
CA ARG A 164 11.06 1.51 8.31
C ARG A 164 10.49 2.89 8.66
N PHE A 165 10.74 3.90 7.83
CA PHE A 165 10.30 5.28 8.07
C PHE A 165 8.86 5.56 7.58
N PHE A 166 8.25 4.61 6.91
CA PHE A 166 6.93 4.78 6.31
C PHE A 166 5.90 3.98 7.12
N MET A 167 4.95 4.66 7.76
CA MET A 167 3.85 4.00 8.46
C MET A 167 2.63 3.88 7.55
N LEU A 168 1.85 2.84 7.77
CA LEU A 168 0.58 2.61 7.07
C LEU A 168 -0.46 2.07 8.04
N ASP A 169 -1.59 2.75 8.14
CA ASP A 169 -2.73 2.33 8.95
C ASP A 169 -3.64 1.38 8.16
N PRO A 170 -4.41 0.50 8.85
CA PRO A 170 -5.44 -0.31 8.18
C PRO A 170 -6.45 0.55 7.41
N ALA A 171 -6.85 0.09 6.22
CA ALA A 171 -7.72 0.78 5.27
C ALA A 171 -7.21 2.15 4.79
N SER A 172 -5.93 2.47 4.97
CA SER A 172 -5.32 3.68 4.40
C SER A 172 -5.15 3.59 2.88
N VAL A 173 -5.11 4.75 2.24
CA VAL A 173 -4.82 4.92 0.81
C VAL A 173 -3.51 5.67 0.66
N SER A 174 -2.62 5.15 -0.19
CA SER A 174 -1.40 5.84 -0.61
C SER A 174 -1.34 5.90 -2.14
N VAL A 175 -0.67 6.91 -2.69
CA VAL A 175 -0.55 7.11 -4.13
C VAL A 175 0.90 7.34 -4.50
N LEU A 176 1.41 6.45 -5.33
CA LEU A 176 2.70 6.58 -6.00
C LEU A 176 2.48 7.15 -7.39
N GLY A 177 3.38 7.97 -7.87
CA GLY A 177 3.26 8.58 -9.18
C GLY A 177 4.59 9.16 -9.65
N PHE A 178 4.50 10.09 -10.59
CA PHE A 178 5.67 10.78 -11.14
C PHE A 178 5.46 12.29 -11.01
N GLU A 179 6.52 13.05 -10.87
CA GLU A 179 6.45 14.50 -10.82
C GLU A 179 6.20 15.08 -12.23
N THR A 180 7.16 14.94 -13.11
CA THR A 180 7.14 15.50 -14.47
C THR A 180 7.29 14.45 -15.56
N SER A 181 7.95 13.34 -15.27
CA SER A 181 8.21 12.24 -16.20
C SER A 181 8.40 10.92 -15.45
N VAL A 182 8.39 9.82 -16.16
CA VAL A 182 8.66 8.47 -15.59
C VAL A 182 10.03 8.32 -14.93
N ALA A 183 10.96 9.25 -15.19
CA ALA A 183 12.27 9.29 -14.55
C ALA A 183 12.24 9.99 -13.18
N ALA A 184 11.13 10.61 -12.78
CA ALA A 184 10.96 11.33 -11.52
C ALA A 184 9.86 10.70 -10.65
N PRO A 185 10.07 9.49 -10.10
CA PRO A 185 9.09 8.81 -9.25
C PRO A 185 8.94 9.55 -7.91
N VAL A 186 7.70 9.70 -7.45
CA VAL A 186 7.37 10.39 -6.19
C VAL A 186 6.27 9.66 -5.43
N VAL A 187 6.16 9.94 -4.12
CA VAL A 187 4.95 9.67 -3.34
C VAL A 187 4.06 10.90 -3.42
N ARG A 188 2.87 10.75 -4.01
CA ARG A 188 1.89 11.84 -4.13
C ARG A 188 0.99 11.96 -2.90
N LEU A 189 0.72 10.84 -2.24
CA LEU A 189 -0.06 10.74 -1.01
C LEU A 189 0.45 9.55 -0.22
N TRP A 190 0.51 9.70 1.11
CA TRP A 190 0.91 8.59 1.98
C TRP A 190 0.00 8.47 3.19
N ASN A 191 -0.46 7.25 3.46
CA ASN A 191 -1.23 6.88 4.65
C ASN A 191 -2.48 7.74 4.88
N ASP A 192 -3.23 8.06 3.81
CA ASP A 192 -4.48 8.82 3.94
C ASP A 192 -5.58 7.98 4.55
N THR A 193 -6.10 8.41 5.69
CA THR A 193 -7.21 7.83 6.44
C THR A 193 -8.37 8.82 6.60
N SER A 194 -8.38 9.93 5.88
CA SER A 194 -9.39 11.00 6.01
C SER A 194 -10.82 10.51 5.86
N HIS A 195 -11.05 9.50 5.00
CA HIS A 195 -12.34 8.86 4.81
C HIS A 195 -12.83 8.06 6.04
N LEU A 196 -11.98 7.80 7.04
CA LEU A 196 -12.32 7.05 8.24
C LEU A 196 -12.84 7.95 9.36
N THR A 197 -12.57 9.26 9.32
CA THR A 197 -12.83 10.20 10.42
C THR A 197 -14.18 10.92 10.35
N GLY A 198 -15.08 10.53 9.43
CA GLY A 198 -16.42 11.12 9.30
C GLY A 198 -16.45 12.54 8.69
N HIS A 199 -15.33 13.14 8.36
CA HIS A 199 -15.30 14.31 7.49
C HIS A 199 -15.66 13.87 6.08
N PRO A 200 -16.49 14.63 5.33
CA PRO A 200 -16.72 14.31 3.94
C PRO A 200 -15.36 14.29 3.24
N ALA A 201 -14.96 13.08 2.79
CA ALA A 201 -13.79 12.96 1.95
C ALA A 201 -13.97 13.96 0.80
N ALA A 202 -12.92 14.72 0.47
CA ALA A 202 -12.91 15.48 -0.77
C ALA A 202 -13.18 14.47 -1.90
N SER A 203 -14.46 14.40 -2.33
CA SER A 203 -14.91 13.48 -3.36
C SER A 203 -14.36 13.98 -4.68
N GLY A 204 -13.40 13.26 -5.23
CA GLY A 204 -12.83 13.56 -6.52
C GLY A 204 -11.38 13.05 -6.63
N PRO A 205 -10.89 12.88 -7.86
CA PRO A 205 -9.48 12.60 -8.07
C PRO A 205 -8.66 13.72 -7.44
N ILE A 206 -7.60 13.37 -6.70
CA ILE A 206 -6.64 14.35 -6.18
C ILE A 206 -6.07 15.05 -7.43
N GLN A 207 -6.48 16.31 -7.66
CA GLN A 207 -5.96 17.09 -8.77
C GLN A 207 -4.57 17.58 -8.40
N PHE A 208 -3.58 16.91 -8.93
CA PHE A 208 -2.21 17.39 -8.95
C PHE A 208 -2.03 18.27 -10.20
N GLY A 209 -2.55 19.49 -10.16
CA GLY A 209 -2.32 20.48 -11.23
C GLY A 209 -0.86 20.96 -11.22
N PRO A 210 -0.30 21.38 -12.37
CA PRO A 210 0.96 22.11 -12.38
C PRO A 210 0.79 23.37 -11.52
N LYS A 211 1.77 23.66 -10.66
CA LYS A 211 1.84 24.97 -9.99
C LYS A 211 1.88 26.03 -11.08
N GLU A 212 0.88 26.92 -11.13
CA GLU A 212 0.99 28.11 -11.95
C GLU A 212 2.23 28.87 -11.53
N SER A 213 3.16 29.01 -12.45
CA SER A 213 4.33 29.86 -12.25
C SER A 213 3.82 31.31 -12.18
N SER A 214 3.71 31.85 -10.95
CA SER A 214 3.48 33.28 -10.74
C SER A 214 4.74 34.01 -11.21
N THR A 215 4.77 34.37 -12.48
CA THR A 215 5.70 35.36 -12.99
C THR A 215 5.25 36.71 -12.41
N LYS A 216 5.83 37.11 -11.30
CA LYS A 216 5.77 38.51 -10.88
C LYS A 216 6.69 39.26 -11.81
N GLU A 217 6.11 40.00 -12.74
CA GLU A 217 6.82 41.12 -13.39
C GLU A 217 7.26 42.08 -12.32
N VAL A 218 8.56 42.25 -12.20
CA VAL A 218 9.16 43.36 -11.43
C VAL A 218 9.30 44.51 -12.40
N LEU A 219 8.50 45.56 -12.19
CA LEU A 219 8.68 46.90 -12.71
C LEU A 219 9.76 47.61 -11.91
#